data_b2cf46cf35b16fe3554f91cd5586a264
#
_entry.id   b2cf46cf35b16fe3554f91cd5586a264
#
_cell.length_a   1.000
_cell.length_b   1.000
_cell.length_c   1.000
_cell.angle_alpha   90.00
_cell.angle_beta   90.00
_cell.angle_gamma   90.00
#
_symmetry.space_group_name_H-M   'P 1'
#
loop_
_entity.id
_entity.type
_entity.pdbx_description
1 polymer ?
#
loop_
_entity_poly.entity_id
_entity_poly.type
_entity_poly.pdbx_seq_one_letter_code
_entity_poly.pdbx_strand_id
1 'polypeptide(L)'
;MEAIGKVRTYHFRVRYAETDQMGIAHHSNYFVWFEEGRSNYCRDLGLPYGEWEKNGVFLPVVEVHCRYKSSLLYDESVTMEVFPSERGTATVTFAYRLRHEDGKLAAEGWTKHAFADAQGRLIRHETDFIKRLKELTFSDE
;
A
#
# COMPACT_ATOMS: atom_id res chain seq x y z
N MET A 1 6.15 -5.19 -11.75
CA MET A 1 5.36 -3.95 -11.53
C MET A 1 6.27 -2.75 -11.60
N GLU A 2 5.87 -1.79 -12.36
CA GLU A 2 6.62 -0.55 -12.49
C GLU A 2 5.89 0.59 -11.80
N ALA A 3 6.68 1.50 -11.21
CA ALA A 3 6.12 2.69 -10.58
C ALA A 3 5.67 3.69 -11.64
N ILE A 4 4.45 4.21 -11.49
CA ILE A 4 3.95 5.31 -12.32
C ILE A 4 3.84 6.61 -11.51
N GLY A 5 4.44 6.61 -10.33
CA GLY A 5 4.54 7.75 -9.45
C GLY A 5 5.72 7.57 -8.51
N LYS A 6 5.84 8.45 -7.55
CA LYS A 6 6.97 8.46 -6.63
C LYS A 6 7.03 7.21 -5.77
N VAL A 7 8.22 6.62 -5.65
CA VAL A 7 8.48 5.50 -4.72
C VAL A 7 8.87 6.09 -3.37
N ARG A 8 8.24 5.61 -2.30
CA ARG A 8 8.61 5.96 -0.93
C ARG A 8 8.99 4.71 -0.17
N THR A 9 9.91 4.85 0.76
CA THR A 9 10.49 3.74 1.48
C THR A 9 10.22 3.88 2.97
N TYR A 10 9.80 2.77 3.59
CA TYR A 10 9.50 2.69 5.02
C TYR A 10 10.25 1.52 5.62
N HIS A 11 10.54 1.60 6.92
CA HIS A 11 11.30 0.58 7.65
C HIS A 11 10.49 0.11 8.86
N PHE A 12 10.56 -1.20 9.12
CA PHE A 12 9.96 -1.78 10.33
C PHE A 12 10.69 -3.06 10.69
N ARG A 13 10.42 -3.60 11.88
CA ARG A 13 10.92 -4.90 12.30
C ARG A 13 9.75 -5.85 12.44
N VAL A 14 9.98 -7.12 12.09
CA VAL A 14 8.98 -8.18 12.28
C VAL A 14 8.78 -8.39 13.78
N ARG A 15 7.54 -8.26 14.24
CA ARG A 15 7.21 -8.42 15.67
C ARG A 15 6.95 -9.90 15.98
N TYR A 16 7.17 -10.28 17.23
CA TYR A 16 6.91 -11.64 17.67
C TYR A 16 5.48 -12.08 17.39
N ALA A 17 4.50 -11.21 17.63
CA ALA A 17 3.09 -11.46 17.36
C ALA A 17 2.78 -11.75 15.89
N GLU A 18 3.69 -11.41 14.97
CA GLU A 18 3.52 -11.61 13.54
C GLU A 18 4.12 -12.92 13.04
N THR A 19 4.77 -13.68 13.91
CA THR A 19 5.44 -14.93 13.54
C THR A 19 4.62 -16.15 13.90
N ASP A 20 4.92 -17.27 13.23
CA ASP A 20 4.35 -18.58 13.53
C ASP A 20 5.31 -19.41 14.36
N GLN A 21 5.00 -20.70 14.57
CA GLN A 21 5.83 -21.61 15.38
C GLN A 21 7.24 -21.80 14.82
N MET A 22 7.44 -21.54 13.53
CA MET A 22 8.74 -21.65 12.88
C MET A 22 9.59 -20.38 13.01
N GLY A 23 9.06 -19.35 13.66
CA GLY A 23 9.76 -18.08 13.81
C GLY A 23 9.75 -17.22 12.55
N ILE A 24 8.95 -17.55 11.56
CA ILE A 24 8.81 -16.76 10.34
C ILE A 24 7.49 -16.00 10.33
N ALA A 25 7.48 -14.87 9.65
CA ALA A 25 6.28 -14.05 9.54
C ALA A 25 5.15 -14.82 8.87
N HIS A 26 3.98 -14.85 9.53
CA HIS A 26 2.79 -15.49 8.97
C HIS A 26 2.30 -14.67 7.77
N HIS A 27 1.91 -15.35 6.71
CA HIS A 27 1.54 -14.69 5.44
C HIS A 27 0.44 -13.63 5.58
N SER A 28 -0.47 -13.77 6.53
CA SER A 28 -1.55 -12.81 6.74
C SER A 28 -1.07 -11.42 7.12
N ASN A 29 0.12 -11.30 7.68
CA ASN A 29 0.64 -10.02 8.13
C ASN A 29 1.10 -9.12 6.98
N TYR A 30 1.38 -9.70 5.82
CA TYR A 30 1.89 -8.93 4.67
C TYR A 30 0.87 -7.90 4.18
N PHE A 31 -0.41 -8.24 4.18
CA PHE A 31 -1.46 -7.30 3.79
C PHE A 31 -1.66 -6.20 4.84
N VAL A 32 -1.43 -6.50 6.11
CA VAL A 32 -1.44 -5.49 7.17
C VAL A 32 -0.28 -4.50 6.97
N TRP A 33 0.90 -5.02 6.66
CA TRP A 33 2.06 -4.17 6.35
C TRP A 33 1.82 -3.31 5.11
N PHE A 34 1.21 -3.87 4.09
CA PHE A 34 0.85 -3.11 2.86
C PHE A 34 -0.10 -1.96 3.23
N GLU A 35 -1.09 -2.21 4.07
CA GLU A 35 -2.02 -1.17 4.52
C GLU A 35 -1.29 -0.06 5.27
N GLU A 36 -0.39 -0.41 6.18
CA GLU A 36 0.43 0.59 6.88
C GLU A 36 1.28 1.40 5.92
N GLY A 37 1.90 0.75 4.95
CA GLY A 37 2.71 1.41 3.94
C GLY A 37 1.90 2.39 3.10
N ARG A 38 0.72 1.97 2.66
CA ARG A 38 -0.18 2.83 1.90
C ARG A 38 -0.65 4.01 2.75
N SER A 39 -1.00 3.78 4.01
CA SER A 39 -1.42 4.85 4.91
C SER A 39 -0.30 5.87 5.13
N ASN A 40 0.92 5.41 5.32
CA ASN A 40 2.08 6.28 5.44
C ASN A 40 2.33 7.05 4.14
N TYR A 41 2.19 6.39 3.00
CA TYR A 41 2.35 7.01 1.69
C TYR A 41 1.37 8.17 1.52
N CYS A 42 0.10 7.94 1.80
CA CYS A 42 -0.94 8.97 1.68
C CYS A 42 -0.71 10.12 2.66
N ARG A 43 -0.29 9.80 3.90
CA ARG A 43 0.02 10.82 4.89
C ARG A 43 1.19 11.72 4.42
N ASP A 44 2.20 11.11 3.83
CA ASP A 44 3.37 11.82 3.33
C ASP A 44 3.04 12.70 2.12
N LEU A 45 1.96 12.38 1.40
CA LEU A 45 1.44 13.24 0.34
C LEU A 45 0.61 14.42 0.89
N GLY A 46 0.38 14.46 2.20
CA GLY A 46 -0.49 15.44 2.82
C GLY A 46 -1.97 15.10 2.76
N LEU A 47 -2.29 13.84 2.44
CA LEU A 47 -3.66 13.35 2.30
C LEU A 47 -3.90 12.12 3.18
N PRO A 48 -3.85 12.25 4.53
CA PRO A 48 -4.16 11.12 5.41
C PRO A 48 -5.62 10.68 5.23
N TYR A 49 -5.91 9.42 5.55
CA TYR A 49 -7.26 8.87 5.36
C TYR A 49 -8.39 9.67 6.00
N GLY A 50 -8.13 10.35 7.10
CA GLY A 50 -9.13 11.23 7.70
C GLY A 50 -9.61 12.32 6.74
N GLU A 51 -8.73 12.82 5.89
CA GLU A 51 -9.08 13.82 4.88
C GLU A 51 -9.92 13.20 3.76
N TRP A 52 -9.62 11.95 3.38
CA TRP A 52 -10.41 11.25 2.36
C TRP A 52 -11.85 11.08 2.82
N GLU A 53 -12.03 10.57 4.03
CA GLU A 53 -13.36 10.33 4.60
C GLU A 53 -14.16 11.63 4.71
N LYS A 54 -13.51 12.73 5.11
CA LYS A 54 -14.15 14.05 5.18
C LYS A 54 -14.64 14.53 3.81
N ASN A 55 -13.97 14.11 2.75
CA ASN A 55 -14.34 14.44 1.38
C ASN A 55 -15.24 13.40 0.73
N GLY A 56 -15.74 12.45 1.53
CA GLY A 56 -16.67 11.43 1.07
C GLY A 56 -16.07 10.37 0.18
N VAL A 57 -14.74 10.18 0.25
CA VAL A 57 -14.01 9.21 -0.57
C VAL A 57 -13.45 8.11 0.31
N PHE A 58 -13.79 6.87 -0.02
CA PHE A 58 -13.31 5.66 0.65
C PHE A 58 -12.56 4.80 -0.37
N LEU A 59 -11.63 3.99 0.10
CA LEU A 59 -10.79 3.16 -0.75
C LEU A 59 -10.91 1.67 -0.39
N PRO A 60 -12.07 1.06 -0.63
CA PRO A 60 -12.17 -0.38 -0.40
C PRO A 60 -11.21 -1.14 -1.29
N VAL A 61 -10.66 -2.21 -0.75
CA VAL A 61 -9.80 -3.13 -1.51
C VAL A 61 -10.69 -4.01 -2.37
N VAL A 62 -10.41 -4.09 -3.66
CA VAL A 62 -11.15 -4.96 -4.58
C VAL A 62 -10.32 -6.14 -5.06
N GLU A 63 -8.99 -6.04 -5.03
CA GLU A 63 -8.09 -7.14 -5.34
C GLU A 63 -6.80 -6.98 -4.54
N VAL A 64 -6.22 -8.11 -4.15
CA VAL A 64 -4.91 -8.15 -3.52
C VAL A 64 -4.09 -9.29 -4.13
N HIS A 65 -2.79 -9.10 -4.16
CA HIS A 65 -1.85 -10.10 -4.61
C HIS A 65 -0.56 -9.98 -3.80
N CYS A 66 -0.01 -11.11 -3.39
CA CYS A 66 1.29 -11.14 -2.74
C CYS A 66 2.04 -12.40 -3.16
N ARG A 67 3.27 -12.22 -3.59
CA ARG A 67 4.19 -13.31 -3.91
C ARG A 67 5.27 -13.35 -2.84
N TYR A 68 5.37 -14.48 -2.16
CA TYR A 68 6.33 -14.71 -1.07
C TYR A 68 7.55 -15.40 -1.65
N LYS A 69 8.69 -14.73 -1.63
CA LYS A 69 9.93 -15.25 -2.22
C LYS A 69 10.90 -15.85 -1.22
N SER A 70 11.00 -15.22 -0.05
CA SER A 70 11.79 -15.77 1.05
C SER A 70 11.22 -15.30 2.38
N SER A 71 11.40 -16.10 3.42
CA SER A 71 10.78 -15.85 4.72
C SER A 71 11.43 -14.68 5.45
N LEU A 72 10.60 -13.86 6.07
CA LEU A 72 11.05 -12.84 7.00
C LEU A 72 10.98 -13.42 8.40
N LEU A 73 12.03 -13.21 9.17
CA LEU A 73 12.17 -13.81 10.50
C LEU A 73 11.81 -12.82 11.59
N TYR A 74 11.52 -13.36 12.78
CA TYR A 74 11.30 -12.53 13.97
C TYR A 74 12.45 -11.52 14.16
N ASP A 75 12.08 -10.29 14.45
CA ASP A 75 12.99 -9.15 14.72
C ASP A 75 13.86 -8.73 13.53
N GLU A 76 13.62 -9.30 12.37
CA GLU A 76 14.33 -8.89 11.16
C GLU A 76 13.93 -7.48 10.76
N SER A 77 14.91 -6.67 10.34
CA SER A 77 14.68 -5.32 9.81
C SER A 77 14.23 -5.43 8.35
N VAL A 78 13.09 -4.84 8.05
CA VAL A 78 12.47 -4.90 6.72
C VAL A 78 12.39 -3.51 6.12
N THR A 79 12.73 -3.42 4.86
CA THR A 79 12.53 -2.20 4.06
C THR A 79 11.35 -2.43 3.13
N MET A 80 10.38 -1.53 3.16
CA MET A 80 9.22 -1.61 2.28
C MET A 80 9.19 -0.41 1.34
N GLU A 81 9.19 -0.70 0.04
CA GLU A 81 8.99 0.30 -0.99
C GLU A 81 7.52 0.31 -1.37
N VAL A 82 6.91 1.50 -1.40
CA VAL A 82 5.49 1.70 -1.74
C VAL A 82 5.41 2.68 -2.90
N PHE A 83 4.61 2.35 -3.91
CA PHE A 83 4.44 3.22 -5.06
C PHE A 83 3.13 2.92 -5.78
N PRO A 84 2.55 3.91 -6.47
CA PRO A 84 1.40 3.64 -7.34
C PRO A 84 1.89 2.91 -8.59
N SER A 85 1.19 1.88 -9.01
CA SER A 85 1.57 1.05 -10.16
C SER A 85 0.56 1.11 -11.29
N GLU A 86 -0.69 1.48 -11.01
CA GLU A 86 -1.72 1.56 -12.03
C GLU A 86 -2.79 2.57 -11.62
N ARG A 87 -3.29 3.28 -12.61
CA ARG A 87 -4.38 4.24 -12.45
C ARG A 87 -5.51 3.87 -13.40
N GLY A 88 -6.66 3.50 -12.84
CA GLY A 88 -7.88 3.27 -13.62
C GLY A 88 -8.80 4.49 -13.53
N THR A 89 -9.95 4.41 -14.21
CA THR A 89 -10.95 5.47 -14.17
C THR A 89 -11.55 5.65 -12.78
N ALA A 90 -11.89 4.55 -12.12
CA ALA A 90 -12.48 4.55 -10.79
C ALA A 90 -11.66 3.73 -9.79
N THR A 91 -10.38 3.51 -10.08
CA THR A 91 -9.50 2.65 -9.27
C THR A 91 -8.09 3.21 -9.20
N VAL A 92 -7.37 2.78 -8.18
CA VAL A 92 -5.93 3.02 -8.03
C VAL A 92 -5.30 1.75 -7.48
N THR A 93 -4.12 1.40 -7.98
CA THR A 93 -3.36 0.25 -7.50
C THR A 93 -2.05 0.73 -6.90
N PHE A 94 -1.78 0.29 -5.67
CA PHE A 94 -0.49 0.50 -5.01
C PHE A 94 0.28 -0.81 -5.03
N ALA A 95 1.57 -0.72 -5.26
CA ALA A 95 2.48 -1.85 -5.23
C ALA A 95 3.46 -1.71 -4.08
N TYR A 96 3.96 -2.86 -3.62
CA TYR A 96 4.82 -2.95 -2.45
C TYR A 96 5.94 -3.95 -2.72
N ARG A 97 7.16 -3.60 -2.29
CA ARG A 97 8.29 -4.52 -2.28
C ARG A 97 8.87 -4.57 -0.88
N LEU A 98 8.93 -5.75 -0.32
CA LEU A 98 9.53 -5.97 0.99
C LEU A 98 10.91 -6.57 0.80
N ARG A 99 11.93 -5.96 1.42
CA ARG A 99 13.31 -6.39 1.27
C ARG A 99 13.91 -6.72 2.63
N HIS A 100 14.75 -7.74 2.62
CA HIS A 100 15.63 -8.07 3.73
C HIS A 100 16.64 -6.94 3.96
N GLU A 101 17.31 -6.96 5.10
CA GLU A 101 18.33 -5.97 5.42
C GLU A 101 19.45 -5.90 4.37
N ASP A 102 19.78 -7.04 3.75
CA ASP A 102 20.81 -7.10 2.69
C ASP A 102 20.30 -6.62 1.31
N GLY A 103 19.04 -6.21 1.23
CA GLY A 103 18.44 -5.72 -0.01
C GLY A 103 17.75 -6.77 -0.87
N LYS A 104 17.84 -8.04 -0.51
CA LYS A 104 17.15 -9.10 -1.26
C LYS A 104 15.66 -8.99 -1.14
N LEU A 105 14.95 -9.22 -2.23
CA LEU A 105 13.50 -9.18 -2.26
C LEU A 105 12.92 -10.37 -1.49
N ALA A 106 12.18 -10.06 -0.42
CA ALA A 106 11.49 -11.08 0.40
C ALA A 106 10.08 -11.36 -0.12
N ALA A 107 9.38 -10.32 -0.54
CA ALA A 107 8.02 -10.43 -1.07
C ALA A 107 7.68 -9.22 -1.91
N GLU A 108 6.73 -9.37 -2.81
CA GLU A 108 6.19 -8.26 -3.57
C GLU A 108 4.70 -8.49 -3.80
N GLY A 109 3.95 -7.41 -3.91
CA GLY A 109 2.53 -7.51 -4.09
C GLY A 109 1.89 -6.19 -4.46
N TRP A 110 0.57 -6.22 -4.55
CA TRP A 110 -0.19 -5.02 -4.87
C TRP A 110 -1.59 -5.11 -4.28
N THR A 111 -2.18 -3.95 -4.08
CA THR A 111 -3.57 -3.82 -3.64
C THR A 111 -4.27 -2.86 -4.59
N LYS A 112 -5.38 -3.30 -5.14
CA LYS A 112 -6.21 -2.48 -6.03
C LYS A 112 -7.41 -1.97 -5.24
N HIS A 113 -7.67 -0.68 -5.35
CA HIS A 113 -8.71 0.01 -4.61
C HIS A 113 -9.67 0.69 -5.56
N ALA A 114 -10.97 0.59 -5.24
CA ALA A 114 -11.98 1.40 -5.91
C ALA A 114 -12.15 2.71 -5.15
N PHE A 115 -12.60 3.75 -5.84
CA PHE A 115 -13.08 4.96 -5.17
C PHE A 115 -14.56 4.75 -4.88
N ALA A 116 -14.96 4.85 -3.63
CA ALA A 116 -16.33 4.60 -3.19
C ALA A 116 -16.83 5.71 -2.28
N ASP A 117 -18.15 5.89 -2.24
CA ASP A 117 -18.78 6.82 -1.31
C ASP A 117 -19.05 6.15 0.03
N ALA A 118 -19.63 6.89 0.97
CA ALA A 118 -19.91 6.39 2.33
C ALA A 118 -20.91 5.23 2.35
N GLN A 119 -21.69 5.04 1.30
CA GLN A 119 -22.63 3.93 1.16
C GLN A 119 -22.03 2.74 0.40
N GLY A 120 -20.74 2.80 0.05
CA GLY A 120 -20.04 1.75 -0.65
C GLY A 120 -20.27 1.73 -2.15
N ARG A 121 -20.88 2.78 -2.70
CA ARG A 121 -21.12 2.88 -4.15
C ARG A 121 -19.90 3.47 -4.86
N LEU A 122 -19.59 2.94 -6.05
CA LEU A 122 -18.45 3.42 -6.82
C LEU A 122 -18.62 4.88 -7.24
N ILE A 123 -17.56 5.65 -7.06
CA ILE A 123 -17.47 7.01 -7.57
C ILE A 123 -16.81 6.92 -8.94
N ARG A 124 -17.61 7.08 -10.00
CA ARG A 124 -17.15 6.93 -11.39
C ARG A 124 -16.75 8.24 -12.05
N HIS A 125 -17.05 9.37 -11.40
CA HIS A 125 -16.66 10.68 -11.90
C HIS A 125 -15.50 11.21 -11.04
N GLU A 126 -14.69 12.05 -11.65
CA GLU A 126 -13.54 12.62 -10.95
C GLU A 126 -13.97 13.82 -10.13
N THR A 127 -13.99 13.65 -8.81
CA THR A 127 -14.22 14.76 -7.88
C THR A 127 -12.94 15.59 -7.76
N ASP A 128 -13.03 16.81 -7.23
CA ASP A 128 -11.86 17.66 -7.02
C ASP A 128 -10.83 16.97 -6.12
N PHE A 129 -11.30 16.28 -5.09
CA PHE A 129 -10.42 15.54 -4.18
C PHE A 129 -9.70 14.39 -4.88
N ILE A 130 -10.43 13.58 -5.68
CA ILE A 130 -9.84 12.48 -6.45
C ILE A 130 -8.82 13.01 -7.44
N LYS A 131 -9.13 14.11 -8.11
CA LYS A 131 -8.21 14.76 -9.05
C LYS A 131 -6.91 15.17 -8.34
N ARG A 132 -7.04 15.83 -7.18
CA ARG A 132 -5.89 16.24 -6.39
C ARG A 132 -5.06 15.04 -5.95
N LEU A 133 -5.72 13.97 -5.51
CA LEU A 133 -5.06 12.73 -5.14
C LEU A 133 -4.25 12.16 -6.30
N LYS A 134 -4.84 12.09 -7.48
CA LYS A 134 -4.15 11.58 -8.67
C LYS A 134 -2.95 12.45 -9.02
N GLU A 135 -3.09 13.75 -8.96
CA GLU A 135 -1.99 14.68 -9.23
C GLU A 135 -0.82 14.45 -8.28
N LEU A 136 -1.09 14.28 -6.98
CA LEU A 136 -0.06 14.05 -5.97
C LEU A 136 0.55 12.66 -6.06
N THR A 137 -0.26 11.65 -6.33
CA THR A 137 0.15 10.25 -6.34
C THR A 137 0.97 9.90 -7.57
N PHE A 138 0.60 10.42 -8.73
CA PHE A 138 1.22 10.08 -10.00
C PHE A 138 2.21 11.14 -10.52
N SER A 139 2.60 12.06 -9.66
CA SER A 139 3.63 13.05 -9.97
C SER A 139 5.02 12.43 -9.78
N ASP A 140 5.92 12.70 -10.72
CA ASP A 140 7.31 12.24 -10.66
C ASP A 140 8.16 13.10 -9.70
N GLU A 141 7.61 14.17 -9.18
CA GLU A 141 8.33 15.10 -8.30
C GLU A 141 8.27 14.72 -6.84
#